data_b478fe705330c37122e1b896ce16c39a
#
_entry.id   b478fe705330c37122e1b896ce16c39a
#
_cell.length_a   1.000
_cell.length_b   1.000
_cell.length_c   1.000
_cell.angle_alpha   90.00
_cell.angle_beta   90.00
_cell.angle_gamma   90.00
#
_symmetry.space_group_name_H-M   'P 1'
#
loop_
_entity.id
_entity.type
_entity.pdbx_description
1 polymer ?
#
loop_
_entity_poly.entity_id
_entity_poly.type
_entity_poly.pdbx_seq_one_letter_code
_entity_poly.pdbx_strand_id
1 'polypeptide(L)'
;MAKFQFKYGDGQISFPYPDDDILGVIKPGDCEIPAGTEEEKIHAAIRNPIGCEPLEKMVKPDETVCIIVPDMTRQWGRPAQIIRALVAELEEIGVKDENMLIISAVGTHKKQSSEEHQCIVGEDIYARIRVVDHDCDHNLTLLGKSSRNNEIWLNKTAMSYDHRMIIGSTVFHFLAGFGAGRKYILPGIAGRATIMSNHSQYFAPGGVGSGVNPSIAPGLYENNPVSREMYEAADMAKVTFNITGVIGPDKKIAFCFAGELHQSHKLATEKCRQLDGAVVDKPADLVIASGMGYPKDINLYQTMAKPTMNSVGVLKKDPDAVQIVVAECREGVGNADTTRLLQEMDTAREREIYTREHYTIGLNVAYMLTQFAEDHHLIFVSCLDQELFRKSKIHSVSTIDEALALAKKLTGKDHLKAYIMPYAANTCASVTA
;
A
#
# COMPACT_ATOMS: atom_id res chain seq x y z
N MET A 1 -31.39 -13.36 10.93
CA MET A 1 -29.91 -13.41 10.97
C MET A 1 -29.40 -13.52 9.56
N ALA A 2 -28.74 -12.47 9.07
CA ALA A 2 -28.03 -12.51 7.79
C ALA A 2 -26.80 -13.43 7.88
N LYS A 3 -26.46 -14.08 6.78
CA LYS A 3 -25.26 -14.93 6.70
C LYS A 3 -24.20 -14.26 5.83
N PHE A 4 -22.97 -14.22 6.31
CA PHE A 4 -21.81 -13.67 5.63
C PHE A 4 -20.75 -14.74 5.40
N GLN A 5 -19.92 -14.52 4.39
CA GLN A 5 -18.85 -15.44 4.04
C GLN A 5 -17.60 -14.63 3.69
N PHE A 6 -16.47 -14.95 4.32
CA PHE A 6 -15.17 -14.36 4.07
C PHE A 6 -14.18 -15.43 3.58
N LYS A 7 -13.27 -15.03 2.71
CA LYS A 7 -12.08 -15.83 2.41
C LYS A 7 -11.19 -15.91 3.63
N TYR A 8 -10.58 -17.08 3.87
CA TYR A 8 -9.71 -17.37 4.99
C TYR A 8 -8.69 -18.42 4.55
N GLY A 9 -7.43 -18.06 4.41
CA GLY A 9 -6.45 -18.90 3.75
C GLY A 9 -6.90 -19.33 2.36
N ASP A 10 -6.83 -20.62 2.08
CA ASP A 10 -7.35 -21.23 0.84
C ASP A 10 -8.85 -21.55 0.91
N GLY A 11 -9.47 -21.41 2.07
CA GLY A 11 -10.87 -21.71 2.33
C GLY A 11 -11.74 -20.48 2.57
N GLN A 12 -12.82 -20.70 3.32
CA GLN A 12 -13.81 -19.68 3.66
C GLN A 12 -14.36 -19.89 5.07
N ILE A 13 -14.65 -18.78 5.76
CA ILE A 13 -15.39 -18.77 7.02
C ILE A 13 -16.78 -18.19 6.77
N SER A 14 -17.81 -18.87 7.27
CA SER A 14 -19.19 -18.40 7.24
C SER A 14 -19.68 -18.10 8.65
N PHE A 15 -20.42 -16.99 8.83
CA PHE A 15 -20.97 -16.61 10.12
C PHE A 15 -22.30 -15.90 9.99
N PRO A 16 -23.21 -16.07 10.96
CA PRO A 16 -24.43 -15.27 11.05
C PRO A 16 -24.19 -13.98 11.83
N TYR A 17 -24.96 -12.94 11.51
CA TYR A 17 -25.04 -11.71 12.32
C TYR A 17 -26.49 -11.23 12.41
N PRO A 18 -26.95 -10.65 13.55
CA PRO A 18 -28.34 -10.20 13.72
C PRO A 18 -28.70 -9.09 12.73
N ASP A 19 -29.80 -9.23 12.00
CA ASP A 19 -30.23 -8.29 10.96
C ASP A 19 -30.38 -6.86 11.52
N ASP A 20 -30.95 -6.72 12.72
CA ASP A 20 -31.19 -5.42 13.36
C ASP A 20 -29.90 -4.70 13.79
N ASP A 21 -28.77 -5.41 13.88
CA ASP A 21 -27.48 -4.87 14.28
C ASP A 21 -26.55 -4.57 13.09
N ILE A 22 -26.98 -4.89 11.86
CA ILE A 22 -26.22 -4.60 10.64
C ILE A 22 -26.48 -3.16 10.18
N LEU A 23 -25.44 -2.31 10.19
CA LEU A 23 -25.49 -0.98 9.60
C LEU A 23 -25.34 -1.03 8.08
N GLY A 24 -24.60 -2.00 7.57
CA GLY A 24 -24.41 -2.23 6.15
C GLY A 24 -23.26 -3.17 5.83
N VAL A 25 -23.17 -3.57 4.55
CA VAL A 25 -22.05 -4.29 3.98
C VAL A 25 -21.25 -3.31 3.14
N ILE A 26 -20.04 -3.01 3.58
CA ILE A 26 -19.15 -2.08 2.86
C ILE A 26 -18.44 -2.85 1.76
N LYS A 27 -18.69 -2.45 0.53
CA LYS A 27 -18.10 -2.99 -0.70
C LYS A 27 -17.29 -1.88 -1.40
N PRO A 28 -16.42 -2.24 -2.35
CA PRO A 28 -15.83 -1.29 -3.29
C PRO A 28 -16.87 -0.36 -3.90
N GLY A 29 -16.49 0.86 -4.23
CA GLY A 29 -17.35 1.84 -4.87
C GLY A 29 -17.86 1.34 -6.23
N ASP A 30 -18.99 1.86 -6.65
CA ASP A 30 -19.56 1.62 -7.97
C ASP A 30 -19.15 2.78 -8.90
N CYS A 31 -18.21 2.51 -9.79
CA CYS A 31 -17.68 3.49 -10.73
C CYS A 31 -17.75 2.92 -12.13
N GLU A 32 -18.36 3.67 -13.05
CA GLU A 32 -18.43 3.27 -14.46
C GLU A 32 -17.03 3.13 -15.05
N ILE A 33 -16.70 1.91 -15.50
CA ILE A 33 -15.43 1.59 -16.13
C ILE A 33 -15.58 1.78 -17.64
N PRO A 34 -14.71 2.59 -18.29
CA PRO A 34 -14.75 2.78 -19.73
C PRO A 34 -14.61 1.45 -20.48
N ALA A 35 -15.34 1.31 -21.58
CA ALA A 35 -15.19 0.18 -22.50
C ALA A 35 -13.76 0.12 -23.07
N GLY A 36 -13.40 -1.03 -23.65
CA GLY A 36 -12.10 -1.27 -24.26
C GLY A 36 -11.19 -2.18 -23.44
N THR A 37 -10.15 -2.66 -24.10
CA THR A 37 -9.13 -3.54 -23.52
C THR A 37 -8.18 -2.77 -22.62
N GLU A 38 -7.40 -3.49 -21.80
CA GLU A 38 -6.32 -2.87 -21.00
C GLU A 38 -5.31 -2.14 -21.89
N GLU A 39 -4.92 -2.78 -23.00
CA GLU A 39 -3.95 -2.26 -23.96
C GLU A 39 -4.42 -0.95 -24.57
N GLU A 40 -5.67 -0.89 -25.07
CA GLU A 40 -6.25 0.34 -25.61
C GLU A 40 -6.26 1.49 -24.59
N LYS A 41 -6.58 1.21 -23.32
CA LYS A 41 -6.60 2.20 -22.26
C LYS A 41 -5.20 2.72 -21.93
N ILE A 42 -4.19 1.83 -21.92
CA ILE A 42 -2.80 2.21 -21.64
C ILE A 42 -2.25 3.06 -22.78
N HIS A 43 -2.37 2.61 -24.05
CA HIS A 43 -1.93 3.38 -25.21
C HIS A 43 -2.63 4.74 -25.30
N ALA A 44 -3.94 4.77 -25.08
CA ALA A 44 -4.68 6.03 -25.07
C ALA A 44 -4.17 7.01 -24.01
N ALA A 45 -3.80 6.53 -22.81
CA ALA A 45 -3.23 7.36 -21.77
C ALA A 45 -1.82 7.88 -22.15
N ILE A 46 -0.95 7.03 -22.71
CA ILE A 46 0.42 7.43 -23.11
C ILE A 46 0.38 8.44 -24.24
N ARG A 47 -0.48 8.24 -25.24
CA ARG A 47 -0.63 9.14 -26.41
C ARG A 47 -1.35 10.45 -26.11
N ASN A 48 -2.09 10.52 -25.00
CA ASN A 48 -2.76 11.74 -24.54
C ASN A 48 -2.30 12.11 -23.12
N PRO A 49 -1.03 12.46 -22.94
CA PRO A 49 -0.45 12.67 -21.62
C PRO A 49 -1.02 13.91 -20.94
N ILE A 50 -1.10 13.84 -19.63
CA ILE A 50 -1.62 14.89 -18.75
C ILE A 50 -0.47 15.79 -18.30
N GLY A 51 -0.59 17.10 -18.52
CA GLY A 51 0.34 18.09 -17.97
C GLY A 51 1.75 18.09 -18.55
N CYS A 52 1.99 17.39 -19.64
CA CYS A 52 3.26 17.44 -20.38
C CYS A 52 3.03 17.24 -21.90
N GLU A 53 4.09 17.42 -22.68
CA GLU A 53 4.06 17.14 -24.12
C GLU A 53 4.01 15.61 -24.39
N PRO A 54 3.53 15.19 -25.57
CA PRO A 54 3.62 13.81 -26.02
C PRO A 54 5.08 13.27 -26.05
N LEU A 55 5.24 11.96 -25.83
CA LEU A 55 6.56 11.33 -25.71
C LEU A 55 7.48 11.59 -26.91
N GLU A 56 6.94 11.59 -28.13
CA GLU A 56 7.69 11.86 -29.35
C GLU A 56 8.28 13.28 -29.44
N LYS A 57 7.81 14.22 -28.61
CA LYS A 57 8.39 15.55 -28.48
C LYS A 57 9.37 15.67 -27.32
N MET A 58 9.32 14.75 -26.37
CA MET A 58 10.10 14.76 -25.14
C MET A 58 11.36 13.89 -25.23
N VAL A 59 11.29 12.81 -26.02
CA VAL A 59 12.34 11.78 -26.12
C VAL A 59 12.87 11.73 -27.55
N LYS A 60 14.19 11.64 -27.72
CA LYS A 60 14.84 11.44 -29.02
C LYS A 60 15.36 10.03 -29.17
N PRO A 61 15.55 9.53 -30.42
CA PRO A 61 15.97 8.15 -30.69
C PRO A 61 17.32 7.75 -30.05
N ASP A 62 18.22 8.71 -29.86
CA ASP A 62 19.58 8.52 -29.32
C ASP A 62 19.68 8.74 -27.82
N GLU A 63 18.60 9.18 -27.16
CA GLU A 63 18.55 9.39 -25.71
C GLU A 63 18.29 8.08 -24.95
N THR A 64 18.76 8.05 -23.71
CA THR A 64 18.67 6.87 -22.85
C THR A 64 17.46 6.96 -21.90
N VAL A 65 16.75 5.84 -21.73
CA VAL A 65 15.52 5.76 -20.93
C VAL A 65 15.68 4.73 -19.81
N CYS A 66 15.55 5.17 -18.55
CA CYS A 66 15.42 4.31 -17.39
C CYS A 66 13.95 4.15 -17.04
N ILE A 67 13.43 2.93 -17.16
CA ILE A 67 12.05 2.58 -16.77
C ILE A 67 12.09 1.98 -15.37
N ILE A 68 11.46 2.66 -14.41
CA ILE A 68 11.42 2.26 -13.01
C ILE A 68 10.09 1.57 -12.75
N VAL A 69 10.16 0.29 -12.39
CA VAL A 69 9.01 -0.62 -12.31
C VAL A 69 8.83 -1.15 -10.88
N PRO A 70 7.63 -1.59 -10.49
CA PRO A 70 7.42 -2.23 -9.19
C PRO A 70 8.16 -3.57 -9.05
N ASP A 71 8.29 -4.03 -7.82
CA ASP A 71 8.73 -5.39 -7.50
C ASP A 71 7.59 -6.43 -7.58
N MET A 72 7.91 -7.72 -7.39
CA MET A 72 6.97 -8.84 -7.46
C MET A 72 5.78 -8.69 -6.51
N THR A 73 5.93 -8.01 -5.38
CA THR A 73 4.82 -7.77 -4.43
C THR A 73 3.71 -6.88 -5.01
N ARG A 74 3.94 -6.27 -6.18
CA ARG A 74 2.99 -5.41 -6.92
C ARG A 74 2.59 -5.99 -8.29
N GLN A 75 2.88 -7.28 -8.56
CA GLN A 75 2.47 -7.99 -9.78
C GLN A 75 0.96 -7.89 -10.05
N TRP A 76 0.14 -7.82 -9.01
CA TRP A 76 -1.31 -7.56 -9.11
C TRP A 76 -1.66 -6.27 -9.87
N GLY A 77 -0.76 -5.29 -9.93
CA GLY A 77 -0.91 -4.03 -10.64
C GLY A 77 -0.70 -4.10 -12.14
N ARG A 78 -0.48 -5.29 -12.70
CA ARG A 78 -0.36 -5.54 -14.15
C ARG A 78 0.80 -4.80 -14.82
N PRO A 79 1.99 -4.70 -14.20
CA PRO A 79 3.09 -3.90 -14.73
C PRO A 79 3.53 -4.35 -16.12
N ALA A 80 3.56 -5.64 -16.44
CA ALA A 80 3.98 -6.15 -17.74
C ALA A 80 3.18 -5.53 -18.91
N GLN A 81 1.88 -5.30 -18.73
CA GLN A 81 1.05 -4.67 -19.77
C GLN A 81 1.44 -3.20 -19.99
N ILE A 82 1.70 -2.47 -18.90
CA ILE A 82 2.11 -1.05 -18.98
C ILE A 82 3.51 -0.95 -19.61
N ILE A 83 4.43 -1.85 -19.23
CA ILE A 83 5.80 -1.86 -19.78
C ILE A 83 5.78 -2.12 -21.28
N ARG A 84 5.04 -3.14 -21.74
CA ARG A 84 4.93 -3.46 -23.18
C ARG A 84 4.42 -2.26 -23.97
N ALA A 85 3.36 -1.60 -23.50
CA ALA A 85 2.83 -0.44 -24.17
C ALA A 85 3.83 0.72 -24.20
N LEU A 86 4.51 1.01 -23.08
CA LEU A 86 5.53 2.06 -23.04
C LEU A 86 6.72 1.75 -23.96
N VAL A 87 7.23 0.52 -23.96
CA VAL A 87 8.33 0.11 -24.81
C VAL A 87 7.94 0.23 -26.28
N ALA A 88 6.72 -0.18 -26.65
CA ALA A 88 6.22 -0.03 -28.03
C ALA A 88 6.18 1.45 -28.48
N GLU A 89 5.71 2.36 -27.62
CA GLU A 89 5.70 3.81 -27.94
C GLU A 89 7.14 4.37 -28.05
N LEU A 90 8.08 3.89 -27.23
CA LEU A 90 9.50 4.29 -27.33
C LEU A 90 10.15 3.75 -28.61
N GLU A 91 9.83 2.53 -29.04
CA GLU A 91 10.27 1.95 -30.31
C GLU A 91 9.70 2.71 -31.52
N GLU A 92 8.46 3.15 -31.47
CA GLU A 92 7.85 4.01 -32.52
C GLU A 92 8.60 5.34 -32.66
N ILE A 93 9.13 5.90 -31.56
CA ILE A 93 10.00 7.09 -31.54
C ILE A 93 11.39 6.77 -32.12
N GLY A 94 11.81 5.50 -32.09
CA GLY A 94 13.12 5.05 -32.58
C GLY A 94 14.15 4.79 -31.46
N VAL A 95 13.74 4.79 -30.19
CA VAL A 95 14.63 4.41 -29.06
C VAL A 95 14.94 2.92 -29.15
N LYS A 96 16.23 2.57 -29.15
CA LYS A 96 16.67 1.17 -29.24
C LYS A 96 16.68 0.49 -27.88
N ASP A 97 16.57 -0.85 -27.86
CA ASP A 97 16.64 -1.67 -26.66
C ASP A 97 17.90 -1.39 -25.82
N GLU A 98 19.05 -1.20 -26.48
CA GLU A 98 20.32 -0.90 -25.83
C GLU A 98 20.36 0.44 -25.08
N ASN A 99 19.47 1.37 -25.43
CA ASN A 99 19.29 2.65 -24.78
C ASN A 99 18.25 2.60 -23.63
N MET A 100 17.63 1.44 -23.42
CA MET A 100 16.66 1.23 -22.36
C MET A 100 17.24 0.41 -21.21
N LEU A 101 16.89 0.77 -19.98
CA LEU A 101 17.18 0.00 -18.77
C LEU A 101 15.92 -0.08 -17.93
N ILE A 102 15.60 -1.26 -17.44
CA ILE A 102 14.53 -1.44 -16.46
C ILE A 102 15.14 -1.64 -15.08
N ILE A 103 14.71 -0.82 -14.09
CA ILE A 103 15.10 -0.95 -12.69
C ILE A 103 13.87 -1.33 -11.86
N SER A 104 13.95 -2.49 -11.20
CA SER A 104 12.94 -2.87 -10.22
C SER A 104 13.13 -2.09 -8.93
N ALA A 105 12.08 -1.36 -8.55
CA ALA A 105 12.05 -0.46 -7.40
C ALA A 105 11.77 -1.24 -6.09
N VAL A 106 12.70 -2.12 -5.71
CA VAL A 106 12.55 -3.01 -4.54
C VAL A 106 12.66 -2.28 -3.20
N GLY A 107 13.21 -1.07 -3.17
CA GLY A 107 13.45 -0.34 -1.92
C GLY A 107 14.29 -1.16 -0.94
N THR A 108 13.71 -1.51 0.22
CA THR A 108 14.34 -2.38 1.22
C THR A 108 13.88 -3.84 1.15
N HIS A 109 13.11 -4.22 0.15
CA HIS A 109 12.69 -5.60 -0.05
C HIS A 109 13.87 -6.47 -0.52
N LYS A 110 13.69 -7.80 -0.48
CA LYS A 110 14.68 -8.75 -0.99
C LYS A 110 14.89 -8.57 -2.50
N LYS A 111 16.08 -8.91 -2.97
CA LYS A 111 16.36 -9.04 -4.40
C LYS A 111 15.45 -10.08 -5.05
N GLN A 112 15.09 -9.82 -6.28
CA GLN A 112 14.21 -10.68 -7.07
C GLN A 112 15.00 -11.73 -7.88
N SER A 113 14.35 -12.86 -8.12
CA SER A 113 14.88 -13.87 -9.05
C SER A 113 14.62 -13.47 -10.50
N SER A 114 15.26 -14.18 -11.43
CA SER A 114 15.02 -14.00 -12.87
C SER A 114 13.56 -14.29 -13.26
N GLU A 115 12.94 -15.27 -12.61
CA GLU A 115 11.53 -15.62 -12.82
C GLU A 115 10.60 -14.51 -12.30
N GLU A 116 10.93 -13.91 -11.13
CA GLU A 116 10.20 -12.77 -10.60
C GLU A 116 10.32 -11.55 -11.53
N HIS A 117 11.52 -11.28 -12.09
CA HIS A 117 11.69 -10.23 -13.10
C HIS A 117 10.84 -10.50 -14.35
N GLN A 118 10.86 -11.74 -14.90
CA GLN A 118 10.05 -12.11 -16.06
C GLN A 118 8.53 -11.93 -15.78
N CYS A 119 8.08 -12.28 -14.59
CA CYS A 119 6.71 -12.03 -14.17
C CYS A 119 6.31 -10.55 -14.18
N ILE A 120 7.23 -9.67 -13.77
CA ILE A 120 6.97 -8.22 -13.65
C ILE A 120 7.06 -7.53 -15.00
N VAL A 121 8.08 -7.84 -15.81
CA VAL A 121 8.29 -7.10 -17.06
C VAL A 121 7.71 -7.81 -18.30
N GLY A 122 7.43 -9.09 -18.20
CA GLY A 122 7.07 -9.97 -19.32
C GLY A 122 8.30 -10.65 -19.93
N GLU A 123 8.16 -11.93 -20.31
CA GLU A 123 9.24 -12.73 -20.86
C GLU A 123 9.85 -12.12 -22.14
N ASP A 124 8.99 -11.56 -22.98
CA ASP A 124 9.33 -10.90 -24.23
C ASP A 124 10.24 -9.66 -24.02
N ILE A 125 9.89 -8.82 -23.05
CA ILE A 125 10.68 -7.63 -22.69
C ILE A 125 11.97 -8.03 -21.96
N TYR A 126 11.89 -9.00 -21.03
CA TYR A 126 13.04 -9.50 -20.28
C TYR A 126 14.13 -10.09 -21.18
N ALA A 127 13.74 -10.73 -22.31
CA ALA A 127 14.68 -11.29 -23.29
C ALA A 127 15.47 -10.24 -24.07
N ARG A 128 15.02 -8.98 -24.11
CA ARG A 128 15.55 -7.91 -24.96
C ARG A 128 16.17 -6.77 -24.18
N ILE A 129 15.54 -6.35 -23.12
CA ILE A 129 15.92 -5.16 -22.35
C ILE A 129 16.53 -5.61 -21.01
N ARG A 130 17.65 -5.01 -20.65
CA ARG A 130 18.32 -5.29 -19.37
C ARG A 130 17.45 -4.92 -18.19
N VAL A 131 17.25 -5.87 -17.26
CA VAL A 131 16.50 -5.68 -15.99
C VAL A 131 17.45 -5.86 -14.81
N VAL A 132 17.38 -4.95 -13.84
CA VAL A 132 18.19 -5.01 -12.61
C VAL A 132 17.36 -4.59 -11.40
N ASP A 133 17.72 -5.10 -10.22
CA ASP A 133 17.18 -4.60 -8.97
C ASP A 133 17.89 -3.34 -8.50
N HIS A 134 17.15 -2.46 -7.85
CA HIS A 134 17.74 -1.44 -7.00
C HIS A 134 18.45 -2.07 -5.79
N ASP A 135 19.53 -1.42 -5.33
CA ASP A 135 20.22 -1.75 -4.09
C ASP A 135 20.23 -0.50 -3.19
N CYS A 136 19.50 -0.56 -2.06
CA CYS A 136 19.35 0.59 -1.17
C CYS A 136 20.60 0.90 -0.33
N ASP A 137 21.62 0.05 -0.38
CA ASP A 137 22.86 0.21 0.36
C ASP A 137 24.06 0.59 -0.52
N HIS A 138 23.93 0.38 -1.86
CA HIS A 138 25.02 0.59 -2.81
C HIS A 138 24.55 1.34 -4.06
N ASN A 139 25.55 1.86 -4.83
CA ASN A 139 25.33 2.55 -6.10
C ASN A 139 24.32 3.71 -5.98
N LEU A 140 24.52 4.56 -4.99
CA LEU A 140 23.70 5.72 -4.67
C LEU A 140 24.42 7.03 -5.03
N THR A 141 23.62 8.06 -5.29
CA THR A 141 24.08 9.45 -5.46
C THR A 141 23.22 10.39 -4.65
N LEU A 142 23.85 11.38 -4.01
CA LEU A 142 23.14 12.42 -3.25
C LEU A 142 22.63 13.49 -4.23
N LEU A 143 21.33 13.75 -4.24
CA LEU A 143 20.71 14.81 -5.04
C LEU A 143 20.54 16.12 -4.27
N GLY A 144 20.49 16.07 -2.95
CA GLY A 144 20.29 17.22 -2.08
C GLY A 144 19.56 16.84 -0.79
N LYS A 145 18.93 17.83 -0.17
CA LYS A 145 18.11 17.63 1.03
C LYS A 145 16.67 18.03 0.77
N SER A 146 15.73 17.28 1.34
CA SER A 146 14.32 17.64 1.35
C SER A 146 14.06 18.89 2.20
N SER A 147 12.84 19.41 2.12
CA SER A 147 12.35 20.49 2.99
C SER A 147 12.41 20.14 4.49
N ARG A 148 12.56 18.84 4.81
CA ARG A 148 12.70 18.31 6.18
C ARG A 148 14.13 17.93 6.54
N ASN A 149 15.10 18.40 5.76
CA ASN A 149 16.53 18.16 5.93
C ASN A 149 16.95 16.68 5.81
N ASN A 150 16.11 15.83 5.20
CA ASN A 150 16.46 14.45 4.87
C ASN A 150 17.37 14.44 3.63
N GLU A 151 18.50 13.75 3.68
CA GLU A 151 19.38 13.58 2.53
C GLU A 151 18.74 12.60 1.53
N ILE A 152 18.54 13.09 0.29
CA ILE A 152 17.90 12.30 -0.76
C ILE A 152 18.98 11.60 -1.59
N TRP A 153 19.26 10.37 -1.20
CA TRP A 153 20.15 9.44 -1.90
C TRP A 153 19.33 8.55 -2.82
N LEU A 154 19.58 8.59 -4.13
CA LEU A 154 18.88 7.76 -5.12
C LEU A 154 19.85 6.90 -5.92
N ASN A 155 19.32 5.90 -6.63
CA ASN A 155 20.05 5.00 -7.48
C ASN A 155 20.88 5.76 -8.53
N LYS A 156 22.20 5.64 -8.47
CA LYS A 156 23.13 6.39 -9.32
C LYS A 156 22.97 6.04 -10.79
N THR A 157 22.69 4.78 -11.11
CA THR A 157 22.48 4.33 -12.50
C THR A 157 21.20 4.97 -13.07
N ALA A 158 20.09 4.96 -12.34
CA ALA A 158 18.85 5.63 -12.78
C ALA A 158 19.08 7.14 -13.02
N MET A 159 19.89 7.78 -12.18
CA MET A 159 20.18 9.23 -12.31
C MET A 159 21.14 9.54 -13.46
N SER A 160 21.84 8.57 -14.04
CA SER A 160 22.72 8.78 -15.20
C SER A 160 22.02 8.70 -16.56
N TYR A 161 20.78 8.27 -16.62
CA TYR A 161 19.96 8.21 -17.83
C TYR A 161 19.34 9.59 -18.15
N ASP A 162 19.11 9.89 -19.43
CA ASP A 162 18.48 11.14 -19.83
C ASP A 162 17.04 11.22 -19.33
N HIS A 163 16.30 10.13 -19.44
CA HIS A 163 14.90 10.05 -19.00
C HIS A 163 14.69 9.03 -17.89
N ARG A 164 13.85 9.37 -16.93
CA ARG A 164 13.35 8.48 -15.86
C ARG A 164 11.83 8.40 -15.97
N MET A 165 11.36 7.22 -16.36
CA MET A 165 9.92 6.94 -16.48
C MET A 165 9.50 5.96 -15.41
N ILE A 166 8.43 6.25 -14.71
CA ILE A 166 7.92 5.41 -13.62
C ILE A 166 6.57 4.82 -13.99
N ILE A 167 6.39 3.53 -13.72
CA ILE A 167 5.14 2.83 -14.04
C ILE A 167 4.62 2.04 -12.84
N GLY A 168 3.31 1.85 -12.77
CA GLY A 168 2.68 0.94 -11.82
C GLY A 168 1.20 1.21 -11.63
N SER A 169 0.59 0.59 -10.60
CA SER A 169 -0.83 0.80 -10.29
C SER A 169 -1.04 1.23 -8.85
N THR A 170 -1.99 2.14 -8.65
CA THR A 170 -2.25 2.72 -7.33
C THR A 170 -3.26 1.90 -6.54
N VAL A 171 -3.20 2.02 -5.23
CA VAL A 171 -4.10 1.45 -4.23
C VAL A 171 -3.97 2.27 -2.96
N PHE A 172 -4.95 2.23 -2.07
CA PHE A 172 -4.82 2.82 -0.73
C PHE A 172 -3.60 2.31 0.02
N HIS A 173 -2.92 3.20 0.73
CA HIS A 173 -1.72 2.87 1.48
C HIS A 173 -1.70 3.56 2.85
N PHE A 174 -1.53 2.77 3.91
CA PHE A 174 -1.63 3.22 5.29
C PHE A 174 -0.66 4.35 5.67
N LEU A 175 0.56 4.36 5.08
CA LEU A 175 1.59 5.34 5.39
C LEU A 175 1.61 6.53 4.40
N ALA A 176 1.57 6.25 3.10
CA ALA A 176 1.72 7.26 2.04
C ALA A 176 0.37 7.76 1.47
N GLY A 177 -0.76 7.36 2.07
CA GLY A 177 -2.09 7.64 1.54
C GLY A 177 -2.46 6.77 0.33
N PHE A 178 -1.64 6.82 -0.73
CA PHE A 178 -1.77 6.00 -1.94
C PHE A 178 -0.44 5.43 -2.40
N GLY A 179 -0.50 4.31 -3.13
CA GLY A 179 0.62 3.66 -3.81
C GLY A 179 1.01 4.34 -5.13
N ALA A 180 1.90 3.70 -5.88
CA ALA A 180 2.41 4.11 -7.20
C ALA A 180 3.06 5.51 -7.26
N GLY A 181 3.31 5.99 -8.48
CA GLY A 181 3.90 7.30 -8.74
C GLY A 181 5.20 7.52 -7.97
N ARG A 182 5.27 8.62 -7.23
CA ARG A 182 6.43 9.01 -6.39
C ARG A 182 7.01 7.90 -5.53
N LYS A 183 6.22 6.88 -5.16
CA LYS A 183 6.72 5.76 -4.33
C LYS A 183 7.75 4.88 -5.05
N TYR A 184 7.80 4.88 -6.35
CA TYR A 184 8.85 4.16 -7.09
C TYR A 184 10.18 4.91 -7.08
N ILE A 185 10.18 6.19 -6.72
CA ILE A 185 11.40 6.96 -6.43
C ILE A 185 11.78 6.80 -4.95
N LEU A 186 10.90 7.17 -4.02
CA LEU A 186 11.09 7.02 -2.58
C LEU A 186 9.88 6.24 -2.00
N PRO A 187 10.06 5.02 -1.52
CA PRO A 187 11.31 4.29 -1.22
C PRO A 187 11.95 3.55 -2.41
N GLY A 188 11.28 3.41 -3.56
CA GLY A 188 11.57 2.42 -4.60
C GLY A 188 13.02 2.30 -5.04
N ILE A 189 13.67 3.41 -5.34
CA ILE A 189 15.08 3.48 -5.77
C ILE A 189 15.95 4.36 -4.84
N ALA A 190 15.50 4.54 -3.59
CA ALA A 190 16.19 5.39 -2.63
C ALA A 190 17.11 4.61 -1.68
N GLY A 191 18.09 5.31 -1.13
CA GLY A 191 19.00 4.77 -0.11
C GLY A 191 18.27 4.44 1.20
N ARG A 192 18.75 3.42 1.92
CA ARG A 192 18.16 2.96 3.19
C ARG A 192 17.96 4.10 4.21
N ALA A 193 18.97 4.93 4.42
CA ALA A 193 18.89 6.06 5.35
C ALA A 193 17.79 7.05 4.95
N THR A 194 17.69 7.39 3.66
CA THR A 194 16.63 8.23 3.10
C THR A 194 15.24 7.64 3.36
N ILE A 195 15.09 6.32 3.13
CA ILE A 195 13.83 5.59 3.35
C ILE A 195 13.43 5.64 4.82
N MET A 196 14.34 5.31 5.73
CA MET A 196 14.04 5.26 7.17
C MET A 196 13.70 6.65 7.71
N SER A 197 14.43 7.68 7.31
CA SER A 197 14.12 9.08 7.66
C SER A 197 12.74 9.51 7.17
N ASN A 198 12.40 9.20 5.90
CA ASN A 198 11.06 9.49 5.35
C ASN A 198 9.96 8.78 6.13
N HIS A 199 10.09 7.48 6.33
CA HIS A 199 9.04 6.67 6.94
C HIS A 199 8.88 6.96 8.45
N SER A 200 9.94 7.39 9.15
CA SER A 200 9.87 7.79 10.57
C SER A 200 8.97 9.01 10.82
N GLN A 201 8.61 9.77 9.77
CA GLN A 201 7.62 10.86 9.86
C GLN A 201 6.20 10.33 10.17
N TYR A 202 6.03 9.01 10.25
CA TYR A 202 4.84 8.37 10.80
C TYR A 202 4.48 8.88 12.21
N PHE A 203 5.48 9.17 13.01
CA PHE A 203 5.29 9.73 14.33
C PHE A 203 4.94 11.22 14.28
N ALA A 204 4.03 11.64 15.15
CA ALA A 204 3.75 13.06 15.32
C ALA A 204 4.99 13.83 15.84
N PRO A 205 5.17 15.10 15.48
CA PRO A 205 6.18 15.95 16.08
C PRO A 205 5.99 16.06 17.61
N GLY A 206 7.06 16.25 18.37
CA GLY A 206 7.00 16.43 19.83
C GLY A 206 7.70 15.33 20.64
N GLY A 207 8.24 14.32 19.98
CA GLY A 207 9.01 13.26 20.63
C GLY A 207 8.13 12.15 21.21
N VAL A 208 8.66 11.40 22.17
CA VAL A 208 7.97 10.26 22.82
C VAL A 208 6.70 10.74 23.53
N GLY A 209 5.59 10.05 23.28
CA GLY A 209 4.27 10.38 23.81
C GLY A 209 3.41 11.22 22.84
N SER A 210 3.96 11.66 21.70
CA SER A 210 3.18 12.36 20.68
C SER A 210 2.38 11.40 19.77
N GLY A 211 2.69 10.12 19.79
CA GLY A 211 1.96 9.09 19.05
C GLY A 211 2.10 9.20 17.53
N VAL A 212 1.06 8.78 16.84
CA VAL A 212 0.98 8.73 15.38
C VAL A 212 0.62 10.11 14.82
N ASN A 213 1.22 10.48 13.70
CA ASN A 213 0.89 11.72 13.00
C ASN A 213 -0.54 11.64 12.41
N PRO A 214 -1.48 12.50 12.82
CA PRO A 214 -2.88 12.45 12.39
C PRO A 214 -3.08 12.72 10.89
N SER A 215 -2.07 13.29 10.21
CA SER A 215 -2.10 13.47 8.75
C SER A 215 -1.76 12.20 7.97
N ILE A 216 -1.47 11.09 8.66
CA ILE A 216 -1.08 9.82 8.05
C ILE A 216 -2.22 8.81 8.21
N ALA A 217 -2.90 8.53 7.11
CA ALA A 217 -3.91 7.50 7.00
C ALA A 217 -4.07 7.07 5.53
N PRO A 218 -4.71 5.93 5.24
CA PRO A 218 -5.07 5.57 3.88
C PRO A 218 -5.90 6.68 3.22
N GLY A 219 -5.55 7.04 1.99
CA GLY A 219 -6.23 8.10 1.25
C GLY A 219 -5.82 9.54 1.60
N LEU A 220 -5.07 9.78 2.67
CA LEU A 220 -4.52 11.10 3.00
C LEU A 220 -3.11 11.22 2.39
N TYR A 221 -2.92 12.09 1.41
CA TYR A 221 -1.60 12.28 0.79
C TYR A 221 -1.18 13.74 0.64
N GLU A 222 -2.10 14.69 0.50
CA GLU A 222 -1.78 16.10 0.25
C GLU A 222 -1.04 16.76 1.42
N ASN A 223 -1.53 16.57 2.66
CA ASN A 223 -0.92 17.06 3.89
C ASN A 223 -0.09 15.99 4.63
N ASN A 224 0.06 14.82 4.05
CA ASN A 224 0.83 13.72 4.60
C ASN A 224 2.33 13.99 4.42
N PRO A 225 3.11 14.16 5.51
CA PRO A 225 4.52 14.53 5.42
C PRO A 225 5.37 13.50 4.69
N VAL A 226 5.06 12.20 4.88
CA VAL A 226 5.73 11.10 4.19
C VAL A 226 5.50 11.20 2.68
N SER A 227 4.25 11.43 2.26
CA SER A 227 3.90 11.56 0.85
C SER A 227 4.52 12.80 0.20
N ARG A 228 4.52 13.95 0.89
CA ARG A 228 5.08 15.20 0.38
C ARG A 228 6.58 15.07 0.11
N GLU A 229 7.33 14.49 1.04
CA GLU A 229 8.77 14.26 0.84
C GLU A 229 9.05 13.25 -0.28
N MET A 230 8.16 12.26 -0.50
CA MET A 230 8.25 11.36 -1.65
C MET A 230 8.10 12.12 -2.99
N TYR A 231 7.23 13.12 -3.05
CA TYR A 231 7.12 14.00 -4.22
C TYR A 231 8.38 14.87 -4.37
N GLU A 232 8.88 15.49 -3.30
CA GLU A 232 10.12 16.27 -3.34
C GLU A 232 11.31 15.45 -3.89
N ALA A 233 11.42 14.17 -3.46
CA ALA A 233 12.44 13.27 -3.97
C ALA A 233 12.25 12.96 -5.47
N ALA A 234 11.01 12.80 -5.91
CA ALA A 234 10.68 12.55 -7.31
C ALA A 234 10.93 13.78 -8.19
N ASP A 235 10.67 14.98 -7.67
CA ASP A 235 10.98 16.25 -8.33
C ASP A 235 12.51 16.43 -8.48
N MET A 236 13.28 16.12 -7.43
CA MET A 236 14.76 16.11 -7.49
C MET A 236 15.28 15.09 -8.52
N ALA A 237 14.63 13.94 -8.64
CA ALA A 237 14.97 12.91 -9.63
C ALA A 237 14.62 13.33 -11.06
N LYS A 238 13.85 14.42 -11.24
CA LYS A 238 13.35 14.89 -12.55
C LYS A 238 12.68 13.75 -13.33
N VAL A 239 11.64 13.15 -12.73
CA VAL A 239 10.83 12.14 -13.40
C VAL A 239 10.25 12.71 -14.68
N THR A 240 10.58 12.12 -15.83
CA THR A 240 10.17 12.60 -17.14
C THR A 240 8.71 12.24 -17.44
N PHE A 241 8.29 11.02 -17.08
CA PHE A 241 6.98 10.50 -17.40
C PHE A 241 6.50 9.51 -16.35
N ASN A 242 5.22 9.59 -16.00
CA ASN A 242 4.58 8.66 -15.07
C ASN A 242 3.42 7.96 -15.75
N ILE A 243 3.26 6.65 -15.51
CA ILE A 243 2.10 5.89 -15.95
C ILE A 243 1.51 5.17 -14.73
N THR A 244 0.27 5.49 -14.38
CA THR A 244 -0.40 4.90 -13.21
C THR A 244 -1.72 4.27 -13.60
N GLY A 245 -1.80 2.95 -13.44
CA GLY A 245 -3.03 2.16 -13.58
C GLY A 245 -3.89 2.18 -12.31
N VAL A 246 -5.19 1.95 -12.49
CA VAL A 246 -6.16 1.64 -11.42
C VAL A 246 -6.81 0.31 -11.78
N ILE A 247 -6.73 -0.65 -10.87
CA ILE A 247 -7.19 -2.03 -11.11
C ILE A 247 -8.67 -2.16 -10.79
N GLY A 248 -9.43 -2.72 -11.73
CA GLY A 248 -10.85 -2.97 -11.58
C GLY A 248 -11.19 -4.26 -10.82
N PRO A 249 -12.49 -4.51 -10.59
CA PRO A 249 -12.98 -5.71 -9.93
C PRO A 249 -12.63 -7.01 -10.67
N ASP A 250 -12.47 -6.94 -11.99
CA ASP A 250 -12.05 -8.04 -12.87
C ASP A 250 -10.55 -8.31 -12.85
N LYS A 251 -9.80 -7.59 -11.99
CA LYS A 251 -8.33 -7.65 -11.85
C LYS A 251 -7.56 -7.18 -13.09
N LYS A 252 -8.19 -6.39 -13.94
CA LYS A 252 -7.59 -5.72 -15.09
C LYS A 252 -7.43 -4.23 -14.83
N ILE A 253 -6.66 -3.55 -15.66
CA ILE A 253 -6.55 -2.09 -15.62
C ILE A 253 -7.88 -1.48 -16.10
N ALA A 254 -8.62 -0.92 -15.15
CA ALA A 254 -9.89 -0.24 -15.39
C ALA A 254 -9.67 1.17 -15.93
N PHE A 255 -8.68 1.89 -15.38
CA PHE A 255 -8.28 3.24 -15.79
C PHE A 255 -6.75 3.30 -15.85
N CYS A 256 -6.23 4.13 -16.75
CA CYS A 256 -4.82 4.43 -16.86
C CYS A 256 -4.64 5.95 -17.05
N PHE A 257 -3.66 6.52 -16.37
CA PHE A 257 -3.32 7.94 -16.44
C PHE A 257 -1.81 8.06 -16.65
N ALA A 258 -1.40 8.86 -17.63
CA ALA A 258 0.01 9.04 -17.95
C ALA A 258 0.34 10.53 -18.14
N GLY A 259 1.61 10.89 -17.98
CA GLY A 259 2.11 12.24 -18.21
C GLY A 259 2.94 12.78 -17.04
N GLU A 260 2.78 14.08 -16.73
CA GLU A 260 3.43 14.73 -15.61
C GLU A 260 3.03 14.06 -14.27
N LEU A 261 4.02 13.80 -13.42
CA LEU A 261 3.85 12.94 -12.24
C LEU A 261 2.73 13.38 -11.30
N HIS A 262 2.72 14.64 -10.90
CA HIS A 262 1.76 15.13 -9.90
C HIS A 262 0.32 15.04 -10.40
N GLN A 263 0.09 15.49 -11.64
CA GLN A 263 -1.25 15.56 -12.22
C GLN A 263 -1.80 14.17 -12.59
N SER A 264 -0.99 13.35 -13.24
CA SER A 264 -1.41 12.00 -13.65
C SER A 264 -1.63 11.10 -12.44
N HIS A 265 -0.75 11.15 -11.43
CA HIS A 265 -0.94 10.39 -10.19
C HIS A 265 -2.15 10.88 -9.37
N LYS A 266 -2.41 12.20 -9.33
CA LYS A 266 -3.60 12.76 -8.67
C LYS A 266 -4.88 12.16 -9.26
N LEU A 267 -5.03 12.18 -10.59
CA LEU A 267 -6.21 11.61 -11.26
C LEU A 267 -6.35 10.11 -10.99
N ALA A 268 -5.23 9.37 -10.98
CA ALA A 268 -5.25 7.95 -10.63
C ALA A 268 -5.71 7.72 -9.18
N THR A 269 -5.27 8.55 -8.22
CA THR A 269 -5.70 8.43 -6.81
C THR A 269 -7.17 8.79 -6.63
N GLU A 270 -7.69 9.77 -7.36
CA GLU A 270 -9.11 10.13 -7.37
C GLU A 270 -9.97 8.97 -7.90
N LYS A 271 -9.55 8.31 -8.97
CA LYS A 271 -10.24 7.12 -9.50
C LYS A 271 -10.11 5.91 -8.58
N CYS A 272 -8.97 5.70 -7.96
CA CYS A 272 -8.81 4.68 -6.92
C CYS A 272 -9.76 4.92 -5.74
N ARG A 273 -9.92 6.18 -5.31
CA ARG A 273 -10.87 6.55 -4.26
C ARG A 273 -12.32 6.27 -4.65
N GLN A 274 -12.70 6.54 -5.91
CA GLN A 274 -14.04 6.25 -6.42
C GLN A 274 -14.30 4.75 -6.52
N LEU A 275 -13.30 3.95 -6.91
CA LEU A 275 -13.45 2.52 -7.15
C LEU A 275 -13.32 1.69 -5.87
N ASP A 276 -12.31 1.98 -5.02
CA ASP A 276 -11.97 1.20 -3.83
C ASP A 276 -12.34 1.90 -2.51
N GLY A 277 -12.78 3.15 -2.56
CA GLY A 277 -13.27 3.89 -1.40
C GLY A 277 -14.74 3.61 -1.13
N ALA A 278 -15.13 3.70 0.14
CA ALA A 278 -16.53 3.64 0.55
C ALA A 278 -16.81 4.73 1.59
N VAL A 279 -17.93 5.39 1.47
CA VAL A 279 -18.38 6.42 2.42
C VAL A 279 -19.69 5.97 3.04
N VAL A 280 -19.80 6.09 4.38
CA VAL A 280 -20.99 5.74 5.15
C VAL A 280 -21.46 6.94 5.99
N ASP A 281 -22.72 6.94 6.39
CA ASP A 281 -23.33 8.11 7.07
C ASP A 281 -22.99 8.22 8.56
N LYS A 282 -22.64 7.11 9.21
CA LYS A 282 -22.37 7.06 10.66
C LYS A 282 -21.35 6.01 11.05
N PRO A 283 -20.61 6.21 12.16
CA PRO A 283 -19.67 5.21 12.65
C PRO A 283 -20.38 4.03 13.34
N ALA A 284 -19.67 2.90 13.42
CA ALA A 284 -20.13 1.64 14.01
C ALA A 284 -19.50 1.34 15.38
N ASP A 285 -20.19 0.52 16.21
CA ASP A 285 -19.62 -0.07 17.42
C ASP A 285 -18.62 -1.18 17.07
N LEU A 286 -18.89 -1.90 15.97
CA LEU A 286 -18.10 -3.04 15.50
C LEU A 286 -17.84 -2.96 13.99
N VAL A 287 -16.62 -3.31 13.59
CA VAL A 287 -16.32 -3.62 12.19
C VAL A 287 -15.77 -5.04 12.10
N ILE A 288 -16.35 -5.86 11.21
CA ILE A 288 -15.84 -7.19 10.88
C ILE A 288 -15.18 -7.11 9.52
N ALA A 289 -13.84 -7.17 9.50
CA ALA A 289 -12.99 -6.89 8.35
C ALA A 289 -12.29 -8.16 7.85
N SER A 290 -12.38 -8.44 6.55
CA SER A 290 -11.71 -9.59 5.93
C SER A 290 -10.28 -9.26 5.49
N GLY A 291 -9.32 -10.14 5.80
CA GLY A 291 -7.98 -10.18 5.21
C GLY A 291 -7.97 -10.62 3.76
N MET A 292 -9.09 -11.14 3.24
CA MET A 292 -9.33 -11.57 1.86
C MET A 292 -8.64 -12.89 1.44
N GLY A 293 -8.20 -13.71 2.40
CA GLY A 293 -7.63 -15.04 2.14
C GLY A 293 -6.23 -15.00 1.48
N TYR A 294 -5.72 -16.19 1.21
CA TYR A 294 -4.40 -16.37 0.59
C TYR A 294 -4.33 -15.70 -0.81
N PRO A 295 -3.20 -15.06 -1.17
CA PRO A 295 -1.96 -14.90 -0.38
C PRO A 295 -1.95 -13.66 0.55
N LYS A 296 -3.03 -12.91 0.67
CA LYS A 296 -3.05 -11.65 1.43
C LYS A 296 -3.01 -11.85 2.94
N ASP A 297 -3.55 -12.95 3.42
CA ASP A 297 -3.60 -13.32 4.85
C ASP A 297 -2.57 -14.38 5.26
N ILE A 298 -1.48 -14.53 4.51
CA ILE A 298 -0.46 -15.57 4.72
C ILE A 298 0.22 -15.45 6.10
N ASN A 299 0.47 -14.22 6.57
CA ASN A 299 1.04 -13.94 7.88
C ASN A 299 0.56 -12.60 8.44
N LEU A 300 0.81 -12.35 9.73
CA LEU A 300 0.37 -11.14 10.41
C LEU A 300 0.93 -9.88 9.77
N TYR A 301 2.23 -9.86 9.45
CA TYR A 301 2.89 -8.69 8.87
C TYR A 301 2.27 -8.24 7.54
N GLN A 302 1.89 -9.18 6.68
CA GLN A 302 1.22 -8.86 5.41
C GLN A 302 -0.23 -8.39 5.60
N THR A 303 -0.92 -8.94 6.60
CA THR A 303 -2.35 -8.73 6.82
C THR A 303 -2.64 -7.47 7.62
N MET A 304 -1.90 -7.24 8.71
CA MET A 304 -2.33 -6.35 9.79
C MET A 304 -2.56 -4.88 9.37
N ALA A 305 -1.75 -4.36 8.44
CA ALA A 305 -1.83 -2.95 8.10
C ALA A 305 -3.07 -2.59 7.28
N LYS A 306 -3.48 -3.45 6.33
CA LYS A 306 -4.52 -3.08 5.36
C LYS A 306 -5.93 -3.19 5.91
N PRO A 307 -6.45 -4.37 6.30
CA PRO A 307 -7.83 -4.46 6.78
C PRO A 307 -8.05 -3.60 8.04
N THR A 308 -7.07 -3.53 8.95
CA THR A 308 -7.17 -2.69 10.15
C THR A 308 -7.29 -1.21 9.79
N MET A 309 -6.33 -0.68 9.03
CA MET A 309 -6.30 0.76 8.74
C MET A 309 -7.35 1.20 7.72
N ASN A 310 -7.74 0.33 6.78
CA ASN A 310 -8.77 0.65 5.81
C ASN A 310 -10.18 0.71 6.42
N SER A 311 -10.39 0.12 7.59
CA SER A 311 -11.70 0.06 8.24
C SER A 311 -11.81 0.93 9.50
N VAL A 312 -10.71 1.47 10.02
CA VAL A 312 -10.75 2.33 11.22
C VAL A 312 -11.61 3.58 11.02
N GLY A 313 -11.66 4.13 9.81
CA GLY A 313 -12.40 5.34 9.49
C GLY A 313 -13.91 5.25 9.69
N VAL A 314 -14.47 4.07 9.89
CA VAL A 314 -15.90 3.83 10.15
C VAL A 314 -16.18 3.30 11.55
N LEU A 315 -15.15 3.14 12.40
CA LEU A 315 -15.33 2.86 13.82
C LEU A 315 -15.67 4.14 14.60
N LYS A 316 -16.44 4.01 15.67
CA LYS A 316 -16.59 5.08 16.65
C LYS A 316 -15.23 5.42 17.27
N LYS A 317 -15.01 6.69 17.56
CA LYS A 317 -13.88 7.16 18.36
C LYS A 317 -14.17 6.94 19.85
N ASP A 318 -14.30 5.69 20.22
CA ASP A 318 -14.70 5.22 21.53
C ASP A 318 -13.80 4.03 21.91
N PRO A 319 -13.21 4.00 23.12
CA PRO A 319 -12.42 2.85 23.58
C PRO A 319 -13.17 1.51 23.54
N ASP A 320 -14.51 1.54 23.63
CA ASP A 320 -15.35 0.34 23.52
C ASP A 320 -15.61 -0.08 22.06
N ALA A 321 -15.14 0.66 21.06
CA ALA A 321 -15.29 0.23 19.67
C ALA A 321 -14.42 -0.99 19.36
N VAL A 322 -14.97 -1.93 18.58
CA VAL A 322 -14.33 -3.22 18.31
C VAL A 322 -14.02 -3.39 16.84
N GLN A 323 -12.83 -3.85 16.54
CA GLN A 323 -12.49 -4.36 15.22
C GLN A 323 -12.19 -5.85 15.29
N ILE A 324 -12.90 -6.66 14.50
CA ILE A 324 -12.59 -8.07 14.27
C ILE A 324 -11.95 -8.20 12.89
N VAL A 325 -10.73 -8.67 12.82
CA VAL A 325 -10.01 -8.95 11.57
C VAL A 325 -9.95 -10.46 11.35
N VAL A 326 -10.52 -10.92 10.23
CA VAL A 326 -10.56 -12.35 9.86
C VAL A 326 -9.44 -12.64 8.87
N ALA A 327 -8.40 -13.35 9.32
CA ALA A 327 -7.18 -13.64 8.54
C ALA A 327 -6.45 -14.86 9.10
N GLU A 328 -6.14 -15.85 8.27
CA GLU A 328 -5.57 -17.13 8.74
C GLU A 328 -4.20 -16.98 9.41
N CYS A 329 -3.28 -16.22 8.78
CA CYS A 329 -1.92 -16.02 9.25
C CYS A 329 -1.15 -17.34 9.48
N ARG A 330 -1.29 -18.32 8.57
CA ARG A 330 -0.73 -19.68 8.70
C ARG A 330 0.80 -19.72 8.82
N GLU A 331 1.51 -18.72 8.31
CA GLU A 331 2.96 -18.58 8.45
C GLU A 331 3.37 -17.71 9.66
N GLY A 332 2.47 -17.56 10.64
CA GLY A 332 2.77 -16.84 11.87
C GLY A 332 2.92 -15.33 11.68
N VAL A 333 3.93 -14.72 12.32
CA VAL A 333 4.14 -13.27 12.29
C VAL A 333 4.74 -12.77 10.96
N GLY A 334 5.65 -13.54 10.37
CA GLY A 334 6.27 -13.19 9.09
C GLY A 334 7.35 -12.09 9.13
N ASN A 335 7.65 -11.52 10.29
CA ASN A 335 8.67 -10.48 10.46
C ASN A 335 9.26 -10.49 11.88
N ALA A 336 10.59 -10.53 11.98
CA ALA A 336 11.28 -10.64 13.27
C ALA A 336 11.14 -9.39 14.15
N ASP A 337 11.18 -8.20 13.57
CA ASP A 337 11.02 -6.94 14.32
C ASP A 337 9.59 -6.80 14.87
N THR A 338 8.60 -7.22 14.10
CA THR A 338 7.20 -7.30 14.55
C THR A 338 7.07 -8.26 15.74
N THR A 339 7.68 -9.45 15.66
CA THR A 339 7.70 -10.42 16.77
C THR A 339 8.32 -9.82 18.02
N ARG A 340 9.48 -9.19 17.87
CA ARG A 340 10.19 -8.55 18.98
C ARG A 340 9.34 -7.50 19.67
N LEU A 341 8.72 -6.59 18.93
CA LEU A 341 7.92 -5.54 19.52
C LEU A 341 6.70 -6.08 20.29
N LEU A 342 6.06 -7.11 19.76
CA LEU A 342 4.90 -7.75 20.39
C LEU A 342 5.25 -8.53 21.67
N GLN A 343 6.45 -9.14 21.73
CA GLN A 343 6.83 -10.06 22.81
C GLN A 343 7.76 -9.45 23.87
N GLU A 344 8.54 -8.43 23.54
CA GLU A 344 9.56 -7.89 24.45
C GLU A 344 9.13 -6.57 25.13
N MET A 345 8.23 -5.78 24.51
CA MET A 345 7.83 -4.45 25.01
C MET A 345 6.50 -4.50 25.76
N ASP A 346 6.52 -4.14 27.04
CA ASP A 346 5.35 -4.27 27.93
C ASP A 346 4.34 -3.11 27.78
N THR A 347 4.82 -1.91 27.47
CA THR A 347 3.98 -0.70 27.43
C THR A 347 3.96 -0.02 26.07
N ALA A 348 2.89 0.72 25.76
CA ALA A 348 2.79 1.54 24.55
C ALA A 348 3.95 2.54 24.46
N ARG A 349 4.37 3.10 25.61
CA ARG A 349 5.51 4.03 25.68
C ARG A 349 6.84 3.37 25.31
N GLU A 350 7.12 2.16 25.82
CA GLU A 350 8.33 1.40 25.46
C GLU A 350 8.34 1.05 23.98
N ARG A 351 7.20 0.63 23.43
CA ARG A 351 7.04 0.36 22.00
C ARG A 351 7.32 1.59 21.14
N GLU A 352 6.82 2.76 21.57
CA GLU A 352 7.08 4.02 20.87
C GLU A 352 8.57 4.40 20.92
N ILE A 353 9.19 4.37 22.10
CA ILE A 353 10.63 4.68 22.29
C ILE A 353 11.46 3.77 21.38
N TYR A 354 11.27 2.46 21.52
CA TYR A 354 12.06 1.48 20.77
C TYR A 354 11.91 1.65 19.26
N THR A 355 10.66 1.88 18.78
CA THR A 355 10.41 2.08 17.34
C THR A 355 11.03 3.37 16.82
N ARG A 356 11.04 4.45 17.61
CA ARG A 356 11.69 5.71 17.22
C ARG A 356 13.22 5.57 17.14
N GLU A 357 13.83 4.85 18.06
CA GLU A 357 15.28 4.69 18.16
C GLU A 357 15.84 3.69 17.14
N HIS A 358 15.07 2.65 16.81
CA HIS A 358 15.50 1.53 15.97
C HIS A 358 14.63 1.37 14.70
N TYR A 359 14.13 2.46 14.17
CA TYR A 359 13.10 2.46 13.13
C TYR A 359 13.34 1.46 12.01
N THR A 360 12.42 0.51 11.86
CA THR A 360 12.25 -0.35 10.68
C THR A 360 10.78 -0.36 10.27
N ILE A 361 10.50 -0.79 9.04
CA ILE A 361 9.10 -0.91 8.58
C ILE A 361 8.34 -1.95 9.43
N GLY A 362 8.99 -3.05 9.82
CA GLY A 362 8.41 -4.08 10.68
C GLY A 362 8.02 -3.56 12.06
N LEU A 363 8.89 -2.78 12.69
CA LEU A 363 8.59 -2.11 13.97
C LEU A 363 7.46 -1.10 13.82
N ASN A 364 7.48 -0.29 12.76
CA ASN A 364 6.43 0.70 12.54
C ASN A 364 5.04 0.07 12.37
N VAL A 365 4.94 -1.00 11.59
CA VAL A 365 3.65 -1.70 11.36
C VAL A 365 3.16 -2.35 12.67
N ALA A 366 4.06 -2.95 13.45
CA ALA A 366 3.72 -3.52 14.75
C ALA A 366 3.30 -2.44 15.77
N TYR A 367 4.01 -1.31 15.82
CA TYR A 367 3.65 -0.17 16.66
C TYR A 367 2.26 0.37 16.31
N MET A 368 1.99 0.56 15.03
CA MET A 368 0.69 1.00 14.53
C MET A 368 -0.45 0.09 15.02
N LEU A 369 -0.26 -1.23 14.92
CA LEU A 369 -1.24 -2.22 15.34
C LEU A 369 -1.47 -2.19 16.86
N THR A 370 -0.37 -2.15 17.63
CA THR A 370 -0.46 -2.09 19.10
C THR A 370 -1.03 -0.77 19.59
N GLN A 371 -0.71 0.36 18.93
CA GLN A 371 -1.31 1.66 19.24
C GLN A 371 -2.81 1.66 18.95
N PHE A 372 -3.25 1.08 17.82
CA PHE A 372 -4.67 0.91 17.56
C PHE A 372 -5.37 0.12 18.68
N ALA A 373 -4.73 -0.91 19.21
CA ALA A 373 -5.27 -1.72 20.31
C ALA A 373 -5.24 -1.01 21.68
N GLU A 374 -4.49 0.08 21.85
CA GLU A 374 -4.60 0.96 23.02
C GLU A 374 -5.87 1.82 22.97
N ASP A 375 -6.30 2.21 21.76
CA ASP A 375 -7.41 3.14 21.54
C ASP A 375 -8.76 2.40 21.33
N HIS A 376 -8.73 1.11 20.89
CA HIS A 376 -9.89 0.30 20.54
C HIS A 376 -9.65 -1.18 20.89
N HIS A 377 -10.70 -1.99 20.88
CA HIS A 377 -10.55 -3.44 20.96
C HIS A 377 -10.22 -4.04 19.60
N LEU A 378 -9.08 -4.75 19.49
CA LEU A 378 -8.65 -5.44 18.29
C LEU A 378 -8.64 -6.95 18.51
N ILE A 379 -9.41 -7.67 17.71
CA ILE A 379 -9.56 -9.14 17.78
C ILE A 379 -9.20 -9.74 16.43
N PHE A 380 -8.23 -10.65 16.39
CA PHE A 380 -7.93 -11.46 15.21
C PHE A 380 -8.66 -12.82 15.29
N VAL A 381 -9.32 -13.19 14.22
CA VAL A 381 -9.70 -14.59 13.97
C VAL A 381 -8.61 -15.20 13.11
N SER A 382 -7.73 -16.00 13.72
CA SER A 382 -6.49 -16.44 13.05
C SER A 382 -5.95 -17.73 13.65
N CYS A 383 -4.89 -18.27 13.03
CA CYS A 383 -4.10 -19.39 13.58
C CYS A 383 -2.99 -18.92 14.56
N LEU A 384 -2.92 -17.62 14.87
CA LEU A 384 -1.90 -17.08 15.76
C LEU A 384 -2.23 -17.40 17.22
N ASP A 385 -1.21 -17.82 17.98
CA ASP A 385 -1.34 -18.04 19.41
C ASP A 385 -1.58 -16.73 20.16
N GLN A 386 -2.54 -16.70 21.09
CA GLN A 386 -2.80 -15.58 21.98
C GLN A 386 -1.56 -15.15 22.77
N GLU A 387 -0.67 -16.08 23.11
CA GLU A 387 0.58 -15.80 23.83
C GLU A 387 1.49 -14.81 23.10
N LEU A 388 1.41 -14.76 21.77
CA LEU A 388 2.10 -13.76 20.94
C LEU A 388 1.75 -12.32 21.38
N PHE A 389 0.50 -12.11 21.80
CA PHE A 389 -0.06 -10.79 22.11
C PHE A 389 -0.13 -10.48 23.61
N ARG A 390 0.43 -11.34 24.47
CA ARG A 390 0.31 -11.22 25.95
C ARG A 390 0.74 -9.85 26.52
N LYS A 391 1.63 -9.16 25.84
CA LYS A 391 2.13 -7.83 26.23
C LYS A 391 1.41 -6.67 25.52
N SER A 392 0.36 -6.96 24.75
CA SER A 392 -0.45 -5.97 24.06
C SER A 392 -1.93 -6.19 24.37
N LYS A 393 -2.78 -5.24 23.98
CA LYS A 393 -4.24 -5.37 24.12
C LYS A 393 -4.90 -6.04 22.90
N ILE A 394 -4.11 -6.74 22.09
CA ILE A 394 -4.58 -7.48 20.94
C ILE A 394 -5.05 -8.86 21.38
N HIS A 395 -6.18 -9.29 20.84
CA HIS A 395 -6.72 -10.63 21.07
C HIS A 395 -6.61 -11.47 19.80
N SER A 396 -6.32 -12.76 19.98
CA SER A 396 -6.38 -13.76 18.89
C SER A 396 -7.27 -14.92 19.34
N VAL A 397 -8.21 -15.31 18.49
CA VAL A 397 -9.14 -16.42 18.70
C VAL A 397 -9.22 -17.28 17.44
N SER A 398 -9.67 -18.52 17.59
CA SER A 398 -9.69 -19.47 16.48
C SER A 398 -10.94 -19.37 15.62
N THR A 399 -12.05 -18.87 16.17
CA THR A 399 -13.34 -18.81 15.48
C THR A 399 -13.99 -17.44 15.54
N ILE A 400 -14.84 -17.17 14.56
CA ILE A 400 -15.61 -15.90 14.54
C ILE A 400 -16.63 -15.85 15.68
N ASP A 401 -17.16 -16.98 16.12
CA ASP A 401 -18.11 -17.05 17.23
C ASP A 401 -17.43 -16.67 18.55
N GLU A 402 -16.20 -17.14 18.78
CA GLU A 402 -15.36 -16.70 19.91
C GLU A 402 -15.07 -15.21 19.84
N ALA A 403 -14.76 -14.67 18.66
CA ALA A 403 -14.51 -13.25 18.47
C ALA A 403 -15.73 -12.39 18.80
N LEU A 404 -16.92 -12.80 18.36
CA LEU A 404 -18.19 -12.11 18.64
C LEU A 404 -18.56 -12.18 20.12
N ALA A 405 -18.36 -13.34 20.76
CA ALA A 405 -18.58 -13.49 22.20
C ALA A 405 -17.61 -12.62 23.01
N LEU A 406 -16.34 -12.56 22.61
CA LEU A 406 -15.32 -11.74 23.23
C LEU A 406 -15.63 -10.24 23.04
N ALA A 407 -16.06 -9.80 21.86
CA ALA A 407 -16.48 -8.42 21.59
C ALA A 407 -17.61 -7.97 22.55
N LYS A 408 -18.64 -8.79 22.74
CA LYS A 408 -19.72 -8.54 23.70
C LYS A 408 -19.19 -8.44 25.14
N LYS A 409 -18.30 -9.35 25.54
CA LYS A 409 -17.68 -9.36 26.87
C LYS A 409 -16.86 -8.11 27.13
N LEU A 410 -16.04 -7.67 26.17
CA LEU A 410 -15.18 -6.50 26.30
C LEU A 410 -15.97 -5.19 26.40
N THR A 411 -17.04 -5.08 25.63
CA THR A 411 -17.88 -3.87 25.58
C THR A 411 -19.01 -3.85 26.62
N GLY A 412 -19.37 -5.00 27.18
CA GLY A 412 -20.57 -5.14 28.04
C GLY A 412 -21.89 -4.95 27.29
N LYS A 413 -21.89 -5.00 25.94
CA LYS A 413 -23.06 -4.76 25.08
C LYS A 413 -23.50 -6.05 24.40
N ASP A 414 -24.80 -6.40 24.48
CA ASP A 414 -25.36 -7.54 23.75
C ASP A 414 -25.59 -7.24 22.27
N HIS A 415 -25.85 -6.00 21.94
CA HIS A 415 -26.12 -5.50 20.59
C HIS A 415 -25.01 -4.53 20.15
N LEU A 416 -24.23 -4.91 19.16
CA LEU A 416 -23.17 -4.09 18.55
C LEU A 416 -23.58 -3.72 17.14
N LYS A 417 -23.76 -2.44 16.85
CA LYS A 417 -24.06 -1.99 15.49
C LYS A 417 -22.83 -2.11 14.63
N ALA A 418 -22.90 -2.94 13.57
CA ALA A 418 -21.74 -3.40 12.82
C ALA A 418 -21.75 -3.04 11.35
N TYR A 419 -20.56 -2.75 10.79
CA TYR A 419 -20.27 -2.88 9.36
C TYR A 419 -19.55 -4.18 9.07
N ILE A 420 -19.94 -4.83 7.96
CA ILE A 420 -19.31 -6.02 7.42
C ILE A 420 -18.47 -5.62 6.20
N MET A 421 -17.16 -5.88 6.21
CA MET A 421 -16.23 -5.49 5.16
C MET A 421 -15.53 -6.69 4.51
N PRO A 422 -16.16 -7.34 3.50
CA PRO A 422 -15.57 -8.53 2.84
C PRO A 422 -14.32 -8.22 2.02
N TYR A 423 -14.08 -6.96 1.70
CA TYR A 423 -12.96 -6.50 0.86
C TYR A 423 -12.02 -5.52 1.61
N ALA A 424 -11.94 -5.60 2.94
CA ALA A 424 -11.21 -4.63 3.77
C ALA A 424 -9.71 -4.50 3.45
N ALA A 425 -9.06 -5.54 2.92
CA ALA A 425 -7.68 -5.41 2.50
C ALA A 425 -7.49 -4.49 1.25
N ASN A 426 -8.56 -4.15 0.53
CA ASN A 426 -8.51 -3.26 -0.63
C ASN A 426 -9.39 -2.01 -0.44
N THR A 427 -10.58 -2.19 0.14
CA THR A 427 -11.58 -1.11 0.28
C THR A 427 -11.29 -0.28 1.53
N CYS A 428 -11.08 1.01 1.35
CA CYS A 428 -10.92 1.97 2.43
C CYS A 428 -12.25 2.64 2.72
N ALA A 429 -12.71 2.58 3.97
CA ALA A 429 -13.99 3.10 4.39
C ALA A 429 -13.84 4.34 5.30
N SER A 430 -14.73 5.31 5.13
CA SER A 430 -14.80 6.53 5.95
C SER A 430 -16.24 6.94 6.22
N VAL A 431 -16.45 7.73 7.27
CA VAL A 431 -17.73 8.38 7.53
C VAL A 431 -17.78 9.72 6.79
N THR A 432 -18.95 10.11 6.30
CA THR A 432 -19.19 11.48 5.78
C THR A 432 -18.71 12.52 6.79
N ALA A 433 -17.98 13.54 6.29
CA ALA A 433 -17.46 14.64 7.12
C ALA A 433 -18.60 15.54 7.64
#